data_7f70cd5eace8b7039d808dfb773bf374
#
_entry.id   7f70cd5eace8b7039d808dfb773bf374
#
_cell.length_a   1.000
_cell.length_b   1.000
_cell.length_c   1.000
_cell.angle_alpha   90.00
_cell.angle_beta   90.00
_cell.angle_gamma   90.00
#
_symmetry.space_group_name_H-M   'P 1'
#
loop_
_entity.id
_entity.type
_entity.pdbx_description
1 polymer ?
#
loop_
_entity_poly.entity_id
_entity_poly.type
_entity_poly.pdbx_seq_one_letter_code
_entity_poly.pdbx_strand_id
1 'polypeptide(L)'
;MRQAIAGDDEVYHRLLKAITPVLRAASRRGLSRAGQPVDQAEDIVQDILLAVHLKRHTWDVDAPFAPWLFAIARNKLIDALRRRGRRVFVDIDDFSETLADTPPAPTVSAGEVEAQLKTLPQRQRDVLQSIAVEASSIKQTAEKFSMTEGAVRVALHRALASLTSKLRDN
;
A
#
# COMPACT_ATOMS: atom_id res chain seq x y z
N MET A 1 -6.02 -12.98 10.38
CA MET A 1 -4.83 -12.23 10.84
C MET A 1 -4.75 -12.08 12.36
N ARG A 2 -5.79 -11.67 13.07
CA ARG A 2 -5.78 -11.55 14.57
C ARG A 2 -5.27 -12.81 15.26
N GLN A 3 -5.84 -13.98 14.96
CA GLN A 3 -5.42 -15.26 15.51
C GLN A 3 -3.98 -15.64 15.10
N ALA A 4 -3.59 -15.30 13.89
CA ALA A 4 -2.22 -15.53 13.40
C ALA A 4 -1.16 -14.71 14.15
N ILE A 5 -1.48 -13.48 14.58
CA ILE A 5 -0.59 -12.67 15.43
C ILE A 5 -0.56 -13.22 16.86
N ALA A 6 -1.66 -13.83 17.32
CA ALA A 6 -1.73 -14.48 18.64
C ALA A 6 -0.95 -15.81 18.72
N GLY A 7 -0.26 -16.22 17.63
CA GLY A 7 0.63 -17.41 17.62
C GLY A 7 0.00 -18.66 17.03
N ASP A 8 -1.15 -18.56 16.35
CA ASP A 8 -1.77 -19.69 15.65
C ASP A 8 -1.16 -19.86 14.26
N ASP A 9 -0.14 -20.69 14.16
CA ASP A 9 0.59 -20.95 12.92
C ASP A 9 -0.27 -21.59 11.83
N GLU A 10 -1.25 -22.43 12.21
CA GLU A 10 -2.14 -23.08 11.25
C GLU A 10 -3.09 -22.07 10.59
N VAL A 11 -3.67 -21.19 11.40
CA VAL A 11 -4.51 -20.09 10.90
C VAL A 11 -3.67 -19.14 10.03
N TYR A 12 -2.41 -18.90 10.42
CA TYR A 12 -1.50 -18.07 9.62
C TYR A 12 -1.20 -18.71 8.26
N HIS A 13 -0.91 -19.99 8.21
CA HIS A 13 -0.71 -20.71 6.94
C HIS A 13 -1.94 -20.68 6.04
N ARG A 14 -3.13 -20.87 6.61
CA ARG A 14 -4.40 -20.76 5.85
C ARG A 14 -4.59 -19.36 5.29
N LEU A 15 -4.28 -18.33 6.06
CA LEU A 15 -4.33 -16.94 5.57
C LEU A 15 -3.39 -16.73 4.39
N LEU A 16 -2.11 -17.12 4.50
CA LEU A 16 -1.15 -16.98 3.41
C LEU A 16 -1.60 -17.71 2.14
N LYS A 17 -2.14 -18.94 2.28
CA LYS A 17 -2.72 -19.69 1.15
C LYS A 17 -3.89 -18.93 0.51
N ALA A 18 -4.77 -18.33 1.31
CA ALA A 18 -5.95 -17.62 0.82
C ALA A 18 -5.59 -16.31 0.08
N ILE A 19 -4.59 -15.56 0.54
CA ILE A 19 -4.20 -14.30 -0.09
C ILE A 19 -3.30 -14.50 -1.31
N THR A 20 -2.57 -15.61 -1.43
CA THR A 20 -1.63 -15.88 -2.52
C THR A 20 -2.25 -15.75 -3.91
N PRO A 21 -3.42 -16.38 -4.24
CA PRO A 21 -4.01 -16.23 -5.58
C PRO A 21 -4.42 -14.78 -5.88
N VAL A 22 -4.88 -14.03 -4.89
CA VAL A 22 -5.24 -12.61 -5.02
C VAL A 22 -4.00 -11.77 -5.37
N LEU A 23 -2.92 -11.96 -4.62
CA LEU A 23 -1.64 -11.28 -4.84
C LEU A 23 -1.05 -11.63 -6.22
N ARG A 24 -1.15 -12.90 -6.65
CA ARG A 24 -0.71 -13.36 -7.96
C ARG A 24 -1.47 -12.67 -9.09
N ALA A 25 -2.79 -12.64 -9.00
CA ALA A 25 -3.63 -11.99 -10.01
C ALA A 25 -3.33 -10.48 -10.10
N ALA A 26 -3.18 -9.81 -8.97
CA ALA A 26 -2.83 -8.39 -8.92
C ALA A 26 -1.42 -8.12 -9.48
N SER A 27 -0.42 -8.94 -9.12
CA SER A 27 0.95 -8.80 -9.64
C SER A 27 1.02 -9.01 -11.15
N ARG A 28 0.30 -10.00 -11.69
CA ARG A 28 0.21 -10.23 -13.13
C ARG A 28 -0.43 -9.05 -13.86
N ARG A 29 -1.52 -8.49 -13.34
CA ARG A 29 -2.15 -7.30 -13.92
C ARG A 29 -1.23 -6.10 -13.90
N GLY A 30 -0.58 -5.83 -12.78
CA GLY A 30 0.36 -4.73 -12.66
C GLY A 30 1.55 -4.85 -13.62
N LEU A 31 2.10 -6.05 -13.77
CA LEU A 31 3.16 -6.33 -14.75
C LEU A 31 2.66 -6.12 -16.19
N SER A 32 1.49 -6.67 -16.53
CA SER A 32 0.90 -6.54 -17.86
C SER A 32 0.65 -5.08 -18.24
N ARG A 33 0.06 -4.28 -17.34
CA ARG A 33 -0.14 -2.83 -17.55
C ARG A 33 1.17 -2.07 -17.71
N ALA A 34 2.23 -2.52 -17.06
CA ALA A 34 3.58 -1.98 -17.21
C ALA A 34 4.33 -2.48 -18.45
N GLY A 35 3.71 -3.35 -19.27
CA GLY A 35 4.36 -3.98 -20.41
C GLY A 35 5.53 -4.89 -20.00
N GLN A 36 5.44 -5.53 -18.84
CA GLN A 36 6.45 -6.44 -18.31
C GLN A 36 5.99 -7.90 -18.43
N PRO A 37 6.94 -8.84 -18.55
CA PRO A 37 6.65 -10.27 -18.57
C PRO A 37 5.92 -10.71 -17.29
N VAL A 38 4.78 -11.40 -17.45
CA VAL A 38 3.92 -11.83 -16.34
C VAL A 38 4.44 -13.07 -15.60
N ASP A 39 5.41 -13.79 -16.16
CA ASP A 39 6.11 -14.91 -15.54
C ASP A 39 6.83 -14.52 -14.25
N GLN A 40 7.20 -13.24 -14.13
CA GLN A 40 7.86 -12.69 -12.95
C GLN A 40 6.90 -12.38 -11.79
N ALA A 41 5.62 -12.65 -11.95
CA ALA A 41 4.64 -12.40 -10.90
C ALA A 41 4.90 -13.24 -9.64
N GLU A 42 5.43 -14.45 -9.78
CA GLU A 42 5.69 -15.33 -8.64
C GLU A 42 6.79 -14.77 -7.71
N ASP A 43 7.87 -14.20 -8.27
CA ASP A 43 8.92 -13.56 -7.49
C ASP A 43 8.36 -12.38 -6.68
N ILE A 44 7.50 -11.58 -7.32
CA ILE A 44 6.84 -10.46 -6.64
C ILE A 44 5.91 -10.95 -5.53
N VAL A 45 5.15 -12.02 -5.77
CA VAL A 45 4.27 -12.63 -4.77
C VAL A 45 5.08 -13.13 -3.57
N GLN A 46 6.21 -13.79 -3.79
CA GLN A 46 7.10 -14.23 -2.71
C GLN A 46 7.65 -13.04 -1.92
N ASP A 47 8.10 -11.98 -2.59
CA ASP A 47 8.56 -10.74 -1.96
C ASP A 47 7.46 -10.08 -1.11
N ILE A 48 6.19 -10.12 -1.57
CA ILE A 48 5.04 -9.60 -0.83
C ILE A 48 4.79 -10.48 0.42
N LEU A 49 4.71 -11.79 0.26
CA LEU A 49 4.45 -12.71 1.38
C LEU A 49 5.52 -12.62 2.46
N LEU A 50 6.80 -12.51 2.05
CA LEU A 50 7.90 -12.27 2.98
C LEU A 50 7.75 -10.93 3.70
N ALA A 51 7.39 -9.86 2.99
CA ALA A 51 7.18 -8.55 3.59
C ALA A 51 5.97 -8.55 4.56
N VAL A 52 4.89 -9.25 4.22
CA VAL A 52 3.74 -9.48 5.11
C VAL A 52 4.18 -10.20 6.38
N HIS A 53 4.98 -11.25 6.25
CA HIS A 53 5.51 -12.01 7.40
C HIS A 53 6.36 -11.12 8.32
N LEU A 54 7.33 -10.40 7.76
CA LEU A 54 8.23 -9.54 8.53
C LEU A 54 7.53 -8.35 9.18
N LYS A 55 6.51 -7.80 8.51
CA LYS A 55 5.80 -6.60 8.97
C LYS A 55 4.47 -6.90 9.68
N ARG A 56 4.13 -8.16 9.93
CA ARG A 56 2.84 -8.53 10.54
C ARG A 56 2.54 -7.83 11.88
N HIS A 57 3.57 -7.49 12.63
CA HIS A 57 3.48 -6.75 13.89
C HIS A 57 3.10 -5.28 13.72
N THR A 58 3.18 -4.73 12.50
CA THR A 58 2.80 -3.33 12.20
C THR A 58 1.33 -3.19 11.82
N TRP A 59 0.61 -4.31 11.65
CA TRP A 59 -0.82 -4.25 11.37
C TRP A 59 -1.60 -3.95 12.65
N ASP A 60 -2.44 -2.93 12.58
CA ASP A 60 -3.35 -2.59 13.65
C ASP A 60 -4.52 -3.60 13.67
N VAL A 61 -4.71 -4.30 14.79
CA VAL A 61 -5.73 -5.35 14.95
C VAL A 61 -7.16 -4.82 14.89
N ASP A 62 -7.36 -3.53 15.11
CA ASP A 62 -8.66 -2.87 15.03
C ASP A 62 -8.95 -2.31 13.63
N ALA A 63 -7.94 -2.28 12.77
CA ALA A 63 -8.08 -1.84 11.38
C ALA A 63 -8.38 -3.00 10.43
N PRO A 64 -9.07 -2.75 9.28
CA PRO A 64 -9.24 -3.73 8.22
C PRO A 64 -7.90 -4.25 7.71
N PHE A 65 -7.80 -5.58 7.47
CA PHE A 65 -6.57 -6.22 7.01
C PHE A 65 -6.21 -5.88 5.56
N ALA A 66 -7.22 -5.79 4.68
CA ALA A 66 -7.01 -5.64 3.25
C ALA A 66 -6.22 -4.36 2.87
N PRO A 67 -6.54 -3.16 3.38
CA PRO A 67 -5.77 -1.95 3.06
C PRO A 67 -4.29 -2.04 3.44
N TRP A 68 -3.98 -2.64 4.59
CA TRP A 68 -2.59 -2.85 5.02
C TRP A 68 -1.86 -3.84 4.10
N LEU A 69 -2.51 -4.96 3.73
CA LEU A 69 -1.96 -5.93 2.80
C LEU A 69 -1.68 -5.30 1.42
N PHE A 70 -2.62 -4.53 0.91
CA PHE A 70 -2.50 -3.90 -0.41
C PHE A 70 -1.43 -2.81 -0.45
N ALA A 71 -1.25 -2.06 0.63
CA ALA A 71 -0.15 -1.10 0.74
C ALA A 71 1.22 -1.80 0.62
N ILE A 72 1.39 -2.96 1.27
CA ILE A 72 2.61 -3.77 1.14
C ILE A 72 2.77 -4.29 -0.29
N ALA A 73 1.70 -4.88 -0.85
CA ALA A 73 1.73 -5.47 -2.18
C ALA A 73 2.04 -4.43 -3.26
N ARG A 74 1.38 -3.26 -3.20
CA ARG A 74 1.62 -2.13 -4.10
C ARG A 74 3.08 -1.66 -4.04
N ASN A 75 3.61 -1.46 -2.85
CA ASN A 75 4.99 -1.01 -2.68
C ASN A 75 5.98 -2.03 -3.28
N LYS A 76 5.77 -3.32 -3.06
CA LYS A 76 6.63 -4.38 -3.63
C LYS A 76 6.55 -4.45 -5.15
N LEU A 77 5.36 -4.29 -5.71
CA LEU A 77 5.18 -4.23 -7.16
C LEU A 77 5.88 -3.00 -7.76
N ILE A 78 5.71 -1.82 -7.16
CA ILE A 78 6.40 -0.59 -7.57
C ILE A 78 7.93 -0.77 -7.49
N ASP A 79 8.45 -1.35 -6.41
CA ASP A 79 9.89 -1.59 -6.26
C ASP A 79 10.42 -2.55 -7.32
N ALA A 80 9.67 -3.60 -7.67
CA ALA A 80 10.01 -4.53 -8.74
C ALA A 80 10.05 -3.83 -10.11
N LEU A 81 9.08 -2.97 -10.39
CA LEU A 81 9.01 -2.21 -11.64
C LEU A 81 10.11 -1.14 -11.74
N ARG A 82 10.43 -0.47 -10.63
CA ARG A 82 11.51 0.53 -10.56
C ARG A 82 12.89 -0.06 -10.80
N ARG A 83 13.18 -1.24 -10.23
CA ARG A 83 14.45 -1.95 -10.47
C ARG A 83 14.71 -2.19 -11.95
N ARG A 84 13.65 -2.15 -12.78
CA ARG A 84 13.69 -2.35 -14.24
C ARG A 84 13.67 -1.05 -15.04
N GLY A 85 13.96 0.08 -14.40
CA GLY A 85 14.14 1.38 -15.07
C GLY A 85 12.85 2.07 -15.54
N ARG A 86 11.67 1.63 -15.09
CA ARG A 86 10.41 2.27 -15.46
C ARG A 86 9.76 3.02 -14.29
N ARG A 87 9.31 4.26 -14.58
CA ARG A 87 8.36 4.96 -13.73
C ARG A 87 6.96 4.43 -14.06
N VAL A 88 6.37 3.68 -13.14
CA VAL A 88 5.05 3.10 -13.33
C VAL A 88 4.13 3.55 -12.21
N PHE A 89 2.98 4.06 -12.60
CA PHE A 89 1.85 4.28 -11.70
C PHE A 89 1.12 2.94 -11.52
N VAL A 90 1.00 2.48 -10.28
CA VAL A 90 0.22 1.30 -9.92
C VAL A 90 -0.96 1.78 -9.09
N ASP A 91 -2.16 1.60 -9.59
CA ASP A 91 -3.37 1.97 -8.88
C ASP A 91 -3.68 0.97 -7.75
N ILE A 92 -4.20 1.49 -6.64
CA ILE A 92 -4.66 0.65 -5.53
C ILE A 92 -5.88 -0.18 -5.94
N ASP A 93 -6.67 0.32 -6.88
CA ASP A 93 -7.84 -0.37 -7.43
C ASP A 93 -7.49 -1.68 -8.15
N ASP A 94 -6.25 -1.81 -8.65
CA ASP A 94 -5.75 -3.08 -9.20
C ASP A 94 -5.80 -4.26 -8.22
N PHE A 95 -5.80 -3.96 -6.93
CA PHE A 95 -5.90 -4.95 -5.86
C PHE A 95 -7.34 -5.10 -5.35
N SER A 96 -8.18 -4.07 -5.48
CA SER A 96 -9.56 -4.04 -4.99
C SER A 96 -10.48 -4.91 -5.85
N GLU A 97 -10.35 -4.87 -7.18
CA GLU A 97 -11.16 -5.67 -8.11
C GLU A 97 -11.01 -7.18 -7.92
N THR A 98 -9.93 -7.64 -7.27
CA THR A 98 -9.68 -9.07 -7.04
C THR A 98 -10.43 -9.61 -5.82
N LEU A 99 -11.05 -8.73 -5.03
CA LEU A 99 -11.77 -9.07 -3.79
C LEU A 99 -13.28 -8.84 -3.89
N ALA A 100 -13.87 -9.03 -5.06
CA ALA A 100 -15.30 -8.84 -5.30
C ALA A 100 -16.24 -9.60 -4.32
N ASP A 101 -15.71 -10.51 -3.49
CA ASP A 101 -16.43 -11.26 -2.46
C ASP A 101 -16.20 -10.76 -1.02
N THR A 102 -15.44 -9.66 -0.82
CA THR A 102 -15.27 -9.06 0.52
C THR A 102 -16.14 -7.79 0.58
N PRO A 103 -16.98 -7.59 1.62
CA PRO A 103 -17.75 -6.38 1.77
C PRO A 103 -16.83 -5.17 1.64
N PRO A 104 -17.19 -4.16 0.84
CA PRO A 104 -16.33 -3.00 0.66
C PRO A 104 -16.06 -2.37 2.03
N ALA A 105 -14.78 -2.18 2.35
CA ALA A 105 -14.43 -1.17 3.34
C ALA A 105 -15.13 0.13 2.92
N PRO A 106 -15.58 0.98 3.89
CA PRO A 106 -16.30 2.20 3.55
C PRO A 106 -15.50 2.95 2.48
N THR A 107 -16.07 3.01 1.28
CA THR A 107 -15.47 3.69 0.14
C THR A 107 -15.56 5.18 0.42
N VAL A 108 -14.49 5.72 0.97
CA VAL A 108 -14.30 7.18 0.99
C VAL A 108 -14.26 7.60 -0.48
N SER A 109 -15.21 8.39 -0.92
CA SER A 109 -15.27 8.82 -2.33
C SER A 109 -13.99 9.59 -2.69
N ALA A 110 -13.54 9.49 -3.93
CA ALA A 110 -12.37 10.24 -4.40
C ALA A 110 -12.49 11.75 -4.10
N GLY A 111 -13.71 12.29 -4.17
CA GLY A 111 -14.00 13.68 -3.82
C GLY A 111 -13.82 13.99 -2.33
N GLU A 112 -14.18 13.07 -1.44
CA GLU A 112 -13.98 13.23 0.00
C GLU A 112 -12.48 13.18 0.35
N VAL A 113 -11.74 12.25 -0.26
CA VAL A 113 -10.27 12.19 -0.09
C VAL A 113 -9.62 13.48 -0.57
N GLU A 114 -10.03 14.01 -1.74
CA GLU A 114 -9.50 15.27 -2.26
C GLU A 114 -9.85 16.46 -1.37
N ALA A 115 -11.07 16.53 -0.86
CA ALA A 115 -11.49 17.55 0.08
C ALA A 115 -10.66 17.50 1.38
N GLN A 116 -10.43 16.31 1.91
CA GLN A 116 -9.62 16.13 3.12
C GLN A 116 -8.14 16.45 2.86
N LEU A 117 -7.60 16.10 1.70
CA LEU A 117 -6.24 16.48 1.32
C LEU A 117 -6.04 18.00 1.29
N LYS A 118 -7.05 18.76 0.85
CA LYS A 118 -7.01 20.24 0.83
C LYS A 118 -6.91 20.84 2.23
N THR A 119 -7.33 20.13 3.26
CA THR A 119 -7.24 20.59 4.67
C THR A 119 -5.87 20.41 5.31
N LEU A 120 -4.98 19.64 4.68
CA LEU A 120 -3.62 19.45 5.18
C LEU A 120 -2.75 20.68 4.91
N PRO A 121 -1.78 20.99 5.79
CA PRO A 121 -0.73 21.95 5.49
C PRO A 121 -0.04 21.60 4.16
N GLN A 122 0.27 22.62 3.35
CA GLN A 122 0.80 22.43 1.97
C GLN A 122 1.94 21.40 1.92
N ARG A 123 2.93 21.53 2.82
CA ARG A 123 4.11 20.65 2.84
C ARG A 123 3.78 19.20 3.14
N GLN A 124 2.76 18.94 3.97
CA GLN A 124 2.29 17.57 4.26
C GLN A 124 1.55 16.98 3.06
N ARG A 125 0.76 17.79 2.37
CA ARG A 125 0.04 17.44 1.14
C ARG A 125 1.03 17.07 0.04
N ASP A 126 2.05 17.91 -0.19
CA ASP A 126 3.06 17.70 -1.22
C ASP A 126 3.85 16.41 -0.99
N VAL A 127 4.26 16.14 0.26
CA VAL A 127 4.94 14.90 0.65
C VAL A 127 4.02 13.70 0.44
N LEU A 128 2.76 13.79 0.87
CA LEU A 128 1.80 12.70 0.71
C LEU A 128 1.53 12.43 -0.78
N GLN A 129 1.34 13.46 -1.58
CA GLN A 129 1.13 13.36 -3.03
C GLN A 129 2.34 12.73 -3.73
N SER A 130 3.56 13.17 -3.39
CA SER A 130 4.78 12.61 -3.96
C SER A 130 4.94 11.13 -3.66
N ILE A 131 4.60 10.68 -2.45
CA ILE A 131 4.75 9.29 -2.04
C ILE A 131 3.56 8.44 -2.51
N ALA A 132 2.32 8.90 -2.29
CA ALA A 132 1.13 8.11 -2.55
C ALA A 132 0.70 8.12 -4.02
N VAL A 133 0.79 9.28 -4.71
CA VAL A 133 0.33 9.43 -6.09
C VAL A 133 1.49 9.24 -7.08
N GLU A 134 2.61 9.94 -6.88
CA GLU A 134 3.77 9.85 -7.79
C GLU A 134 4.64 8.62 -7.50
N ALA A 135 4.31 7.85 -6.46
CA ALA A 135 5.04 6.68 -6.00
C ALA A 135 6.54 6.95 -5.75
N SER A 136 6.90 8.18 -5.36
CA SER A 136 8.28 8.54 -5.06
C SER A 136 8.78 7.86 -3.77
N SER A 137 10.04 7.46 -3.74
CA SER A 137 10.65 6.98 -2.49
C SER A 137 10.84 8.12 -1.49
N ILE A 138 11.01 7.79 -0.20
CA ILE A 138 11.33 8.79 0.83
C ILE A 138 12.57 9.60 0.44
N LYS A 139 13.60 8.95 -0.09
CA LYS A 139 14.83 9.59 -0.56
C LYS A 139 14.55 10.58 -1.72
N GLN A 140 13.83 10.14 -2.75
CA GLN A 140 13.46 11.01 -3.88
C GLN A 140 12.58 12.19 -3.45
N THR A 141 11.64 11.95 -2.52
CA THR A 141 10.80 13.01 -1.95
C THR A 141 11.63 14.00 -1.13
N ALA A 142 12.62 13.51 -0.37
CA ALA A 142 13.54 14.37 0.38
C ALA A 142 14.38 15.25 -0.56
N GLU A 143 14.92 14.68 -1.63
CA GLU A 143 15.65 15.41 -2.66
C GLU A 143 14.75 16.44 -3.38
N LYS A 144 13.53 16.03 -3.79
CA LYS A 144 12.56 16.89 -4.50
C LYS A 144 12.17 18.13 -3.71
N PHE A 145 11.97 17.97 -2.39
CA PHE A 145 11.50 19.07 -1.53
C PHE A 145 12.61 19.68 -0.65
N SER A 146 13.88 19.33 -0.89
CA SER A 146 15.03 19.79 -0.09
C SER A 146 14.83 19.54 1.41
N MET A 147 14.40 18.33 1.76
CA MET A 147 14.14 17.87 3.12
C MET A 147 15.09 16.74 3.49
N THR A 148 15.27 16.51 4.80
CA THR A 148 15.88 15.25 5.24
C THR A 148 14.87 14.10 5.15
N GLU A 149 15.34 12.86 4.96
CA GLU A 149 14.45 11.68 4.96
C GLU A 149 13.64 11.56 6.26
N GLY A 150 14.25 11.94 7.40
CA GLY A 150 13.55 11.98 8.69
C GLY A 150 12.39 12.98 8.68
N ALA A 151 12.61 14.18 8.13
CA ALA A 151 11.56 15.19 8.00
C ALA A 151 10.42 14.74 7.08
N VAL A 152 10.74 14.02 6.00
CA VAL A 152 9.73 13.41 5.11
C VAL A 152 8.88 12.37 5.86
N ARG A 153 9.52 11.48 6.66
CA ARG A 153 8.79 10.47 7.47
C ARG A 153 7.85 11.14 8.49
N VAL A 154 8.33 12.19 9.16
CA VAL A 154 7.51 12.94 10.14
C VAL A 154 6.35 13.65 9.44
N ALA A 155 6.58 14.29 8.30
CA ALA A 155 5.53 14.97 7.52
C ALA A 155 4.47 13.98 7.04
N LEU A 156 4.90 12.81 6.52
CA LEU A 156 4.00 11.74 6.08
C LEU A 156 3.17 11.19 7.24
N HIS A 157 3.81 10.90 8.38
CA HIS A 157 3.12 10.41 9.57
C HIS A 157 2.05 11.39 10.06
N ARG A 158 2.39 12.69 10.13
CA ARG A 158 1.43 13.74 10.53
C ARG A 158 0.28 13.88 9.54
N ALA A 159 0.57 13.81 8.23
CA ALA A 159 -0.46 13.85 7.19
C ALA A 159 -1.45 12.68 7.34
N LEU A 160 -0.94 11.46 7.50
CA LEU A 160 -1.77 10.26 7.67
C LEU A 160 -2.57 10.31 8.97
N ALA A 161 -1.97 10.71 10.09
CA ALA A 161 -2.66 10.86 11.37
C ALA A 161 -3.82 11.87 11.29
N SER A 162 -3.58 13.03 10.64
CA SER A 162 -4.61 14.05 10.45
C SER A 162 -5.77 13.56 9.56
N LEU A 163 -5.48 12.83 8.48
CA LEU A 163 -6.52 12.25 7.62
C LEU A 163 -7.32 11.18 8.35
N THR A 164 -6.65 10.28 9.09
CA THR A 164 -7.31 9.21 9.84
C THR A 164 -8.25 9.77 10.91
N SER A 165 -7.82 10.80 11.65
CA SER A 165 -8.66 11.47 12.65
C SER A 165 -9.94 12.03 12.00
N LYS A 166 -9.79 12.78 10.91
CA LYS A 166 -10.91 13.42 10.22
C LYS A 166 -11.88 12.45 9.55
N LEU A 167 -11.40 11.30 9.09
CA LEU A 167 -12.24 10.25 8.52
C LEU A 167 -13.00 9.44 9.58
N ARG A 168 -12.55 9.47 10.84
CA ARG A 168 -13.26 8.84 11.97
C ARG A 168 -14.34 9.74 12.58
N ASP A 169 -14.19 11.05 12.41
CA ASP A 169 -15.09 12.06 13.00
C ASP A 169 -16.25 12.43 12.04
N ASN A 170 -16.31 11.82 10.85
CA ASN A 170 -17.32 12.05 9.82
C ASN A 170 -18.16 10.77 9.59
#